data_c94b8fc2c10829eee02c546acd559771
#
_entry.id   c94b8fc2c10829eee02c546acd559771
#
_cell.length_a   1.000
_cell.length_b   1.000
_cell.length_c   1.000
_cell.angle_alpha   90.00
_cell.angle_beta   90.00
_cell.angle_gamma   90.00
#
_symmetry.space_group_name_H-M   'P 1'
#
loop_
_entity.id
_entity.type
_entity.pdbx_description
1 polymer ?
#
loop_
_entity_poly.entity_id
_entity_poly.type
_entity_poly.pdbx_seq_one_letter_code
_entity_poly.pdbx_strand_id
1 'polypeptide(L)'
;TCSLTCSSTPSTALMNSVRLRMSFAQTLVSAYLACLLGASASAQTPTDLRVGHWVRAKGTLDVGGVFQAEKVEVLEPTSEQALIGEAQFLSDGRLLMLDQIVHLSAKTNGLHKVDLGNLSGRFKVTGYYRGVNKFSARAIVPYRSKLDQIEARIDSIDERDGRLALSLLKYEVILPLSGGVKSGTALDEVELAPLQEFGEGVRDRDDDDYIGASRQLSQYLRVGARLTLKSQFEDDHDLDRTVARDRLDSEASLRLEAIYQPPGNFYGLLGWRQVNEWRDDQEDGYSDSGSGKLAEVYGYWRGVGCQGVDVQVGRQDFDERREWLYDQNLDGARLIYKRGEVRAEFSATTILSGGNAREENTDNLMVYGTYGPPDRQLGAYMIGRRDPRGTGDYPYHYGLRALGEWLPDNKIWAEVSARTGYRGFEDLRGYATDFGTSWFPPFAEDYYFTAGYALGSGDSDPTDGVDQSFRQTGLQDNNDKFGGVTSFRYYGELLDPELSNLGVLTLGVGRRFGKRDSLDLVFHSYVQDQAADYLTNTDLKRKPDGIHTQLGWELDIIYGKRVFADADLEVIGGMFSPGDAFADRDTAYLAKVQLRIRL
;
A
#
# COMPACT_ATOMS: atom_id res chain seq x y z
N THR A 1 4.07 -50.57 -51.04
CA THR A 1 2.89 -50.59 -50.14
C THR A 1 3.35 -51.00 -48.75
N CYS A 2 3.57 -50.04 -47.90
CA CYS A 2 3.72 -50.26 -46.47
C CYS A 2 3.15 -49.03 -45.76
N SER A 3 1.99 -49.20 -45.18
CA SER A 3 1.30 -48.23 -44.34
C SER A 3 1.90 -48.29 -42.92
N LEU A 4 2.42 -47.17 -42.44
CA LEU A 4 2.77 -46.98 -41.01
C LEU A 4 1.81 -45.96 -40.42
N THR A 5 0.86 -46.45 -39.64
CA THR A 5 0.07 -45.66 -38.75
C THR A 5 0.88 -45.34 -37.49
N CYS A 6 1.15 -44.07 -37.27
CA CYS A 6 1.79 -43.59 -36.04
C CYS A 6 0.69 -43.09 -35.09
N SER A 7 0.39 -43.88 -34.06
CA SER A 7 -0.46 -43.46 -32.92
C SER A 7 0.44 -42.77 -31.90
N SER A 8 0.29 -41.47 -31.72
CA SER A 8 0.94 -40.71 -30.66
C SER A 8 0.04 -40.71 -29.41
N THR A 9 0.42 -41.50 -28.44
CA THR A 9 -0.08 -41.36 -27.06
C THR A 9 0.70 -40.23 -26.36
N PRO A 10 0.04 -39.30 -25.60
CA PRO A 10 0.76 -38.28 -24.85
C PRO A 10 1.56 -38.92 -23.72
N SER A 11 2.78 -38.48 -23.57
CA SER A 11 3.75 -39.04 -22.63
C SER A 11 3.33 -38.81 -21.18
N THR A 12 3.28 -39.91 -20.42
CA THR A 12 3.05 -39.98 -18.99
C THR A 12 4.01 -39.12 -18.13
N ALA A 13 5.07 -38.61 -18.71
CA ALA A 13 6.06 -37.73 -18.07
C ALA A 13 5.51 -36.34 -17.75
N LEU A 14 4.63 -35.78 -18.60
CA LEU A 14 4.02 -34.45 -18.35
C LEU A 14 3.00 -34.50 -17.20
N MET A 15 2.22 -35.57 -17.11
CA MET A 15 1.26 -35.76 -16.02
C MET A 15 1.91 -35.94 -14.64
N ASN A 16 3.08 -36.55 -14.59
CA ASN A 16 3.81 -36.73 -13.33
C ASN A 16 4.47 -35.42 -12.83
N SER A 17 4.89 -34.52 -13.73
CA SER A 17 5.47 -33.24 -13.35
C SER A 17 4.41 -32.27 -12.77
N VAL A 18 3.20 -32.27 -13.32
CA VAL A 18 2.07 -31.46 -12.81
C VAL A 18 1.61 -31.99 -11.45
N ARG A 19 1.49 -33.31 -11.28
CA ARG A 19 1.15 -33.91 -9.97
C ARG A 19 2.21 -33.68 -8.90
N LEU A 20 3.50 -33.69 -9.24
CA LEU A 20 4.56 -33.39 -8.27
C LEU A 20 4.55 -31.90 -7.84
N ARG A 21 4.30 -30.99 -8.78
CA ARG A 21 4.22 -29.54 -8.47
C ARG A 21 3.00 -29.18 -7.63
N MET A 22 1.84 -29.76 -7.90
CA MET A 22 0.65 -29.58 -7.06
C MET A 22 0.81 -30.21 -5.67
N SER A 23 1.50 -31.35 -5.56
CA SER A 23 1.80 -32.01 -4.28
C SER A 23 2.72 -31.18 -3.40
N PHE A 24 3.73 -30.51 -3.99
CA PHE A 24 4.68 -29.68 -3.22
C PHE A 24 4.00 -28.40 -2.69
N ALA A 25 3.18 -27.74 -3.50
CA ALA A 25 2.39 -26.59 -3.07
C ALA A 25 1.35 -26.97 -2.00
N GLN A 26 0.65 -28.10 -2.18
CA GLN A 26 -0.29 -28.61 -1.18
C GLN A 26 0.41 -29.02 0.12
N THR A 27 1.63 -29.58 0.04
CA THR A 27 2.41 -29.97 1.22
C THR A 27 2.90 -28.75 2.00
N LEU A 28 3.35 -27.69 1.32
CA LEU A 28 3.75 -26.44 1.96
C LEU A 28 2.57 -25.71 2.61
N VAL A 29 1.43 -25.61 1.91
CA VAL A 29 0.21 -25.01 2.45
C VAL A 29 -0.33 -25.82 3.63
N SER A 30 -0.32 -27.16 3.52
CA SER A 30 -0.77 -28.04 4.62
C SER A 30 0.18 -28.01 5.81
N ALA A 31 1.49 -27.94 5.60
CA ALA A 31 2.47 -27.79 6.68
C ALA A 31 2.35 -26.44 7.38
N TYR A 32 2.08 -25.38 6.63
CA TYR A 32 1.87 -24.05 7.18
C TYR A 32 0.53 -23.93 7.93
N LEU A 33 -0.56 -24.50 7.37
CA LEU A 33 -1.85 -24.59 8.06
C LEU A 33 -1.76 -25.45 9.35
N ALA A 34 -1.02 -26.54 9.32
CA ALA A 34 -0.80 -27.37 10.52
C ALA A 34 -0.01 -26.63 11.62
N CYS A 35 0.94 -25.77 11.24
CA CYS A 35 1.62 -24.87 12.17
C CYS A 35 0.72 -23.77 12.74
N LEU A 36 -0.26 -23.28 11.94
CA LEU A 36 -1.22 -22.26 12.38
C LEU A 36 -2.32 -22.82 13.31
N LEU A 37 -2.77 -24.05 13.07
CA LEU A 37 -3.83 -24.68 13.85
C LEU A 37 -3.35 -25.27 15.19
N GLY A 38 -2.03 -25.39 15.41
CA GLY A 38 -1.42 -25.90 16.64
C GLY A 38 -1.19 -24.87 17.75
N ALA A 39 -1.50 -23.61 17.52
CA ALA A 39 -1.32 -22.56 18.52
C ALA A 39 -2.63 -22.26 19.27
N SER A 40 -3.00 -23.11 20.21
CA SER A 40 -3.91 -22.72 21.28
C SER A 40 -3.27 -21.58 22.07
N ALA A 41 -3.99 -20.47 22.25
CA ALA A 41 -3.59 -19.34 23.09
C ALA A 41 -3.41 -19.83 24.54
N SER A 42 -2.20 -20.26 24.88
CA SER A 42 -1.80 -20.46 26.27
C SER A 42 -1.54 -19.07 26.87
N ALA A 43 -2.14 -18.80 28.02
CA ALA A 43 -1.82 -17.62 28.83
C ALA A 43 -0.30 -17.64 29.11
N GLN A 44 0.42 -16.69 28.51
CA GLN A 44 1.86 -16.55 28.69
C GLN A 44 2.16 -16.10 30.12
N THR A 45 3.12 -16.74 30.75
CA THR A 45 3.63 -16.39 32.07
C THR A 45 4.45 -15.09 32.02
N PRO A 46 4.61 -14.33 33.13
CA PRO A 46 5.31 -13.04 33.19
C PRO A 46 6.76 -13.02 32.69
N THR A 47 7.34 -14.18 32.41
CA THR A 47 8.74 -14.37 32.01
C THR A 47 9.10 -13.90 30.59
N ASP A 48 8.11 -13.56 29.75
CA ASP A 48 8.34 -13.22 28.34
C ASP A 48 8.03 -11.76 27.99
N LEU A 49 7.88 -10.87 28.97
CA LEU A 49 7.65 -9.45 28.72
C LEU A 49 8.92 -8.76 28.19
N ARG A 50 8.77 -7.94 27.16
CA ARG A 50 9.87 -7.17 26.52
C ARG A 50 9.41 -5.75 26.22
N VAL A 51 10.37 -4.83 26.18
CA VAL A 51 10.14 -3.48 25.65
C VAL A 51 9.58 -3.59 24.23
N GLY A 52 8.58 -2.81 23.92
CA GLY A 52 7.89 -2.86 22.64
C GLY A 52 6.68 -3.78 22.58
N HIS A 53 6.52 -4.75 23.52
CA HIS A 53 5.30 -5.54 23.55
C HIS A 53 4.09 -4.68 23.89
N TRP A 54 2.98 -4.91 23.18
CA TRP A 54 1.68 -4.41 23.56
C TRP A 54 1.12 -5.28 24.68
N VAL A 55 0.71 -4.62 25.74
CA VAL A 55 0.21 -5.33 26.92
C VAL A 55 -1.07 -4.70 27.45
N ARG A 56 -1.86 -5.52 28.14
CA ARG A 56 -2.95 -5.09 28.99
C ARG A 56 -2.54 -5.35 30.43
N ALA A 57 -2.24 -4.29 31.15
CA ALA A 57 -2.06 -4.33 32.61
C ALA A 57 -3.42 -4.17 33.28
N LYS A 58 -3.78 -5.10 34.16
CA LYS A 58 -5.01 -5.09 34.97
C LYS A 58 -4.64 -4.94 36.42
N GLY A 59 -5.23 -3.97 37.11
CA GLY A 59 -4.91 -3.68 38.49
C GLY A 59 -5.62 -2.43 39.01
N THR A 60 -4.95 -1.69 39.89
CA THR A 60 -5.46 -0.45 40.48
C THR A 60 -4.40 0.64 40.49
N LEU A 61 -4.80 1.88 40.22
CA LEU A 61 -3.94 3.04 40.36
C LEU A 61 -3.90 3.47 41.82
N ASP A 62 -2.70 3.58 42.41
CA ASP A 62 -2.56 4.06 43.78
C ASP A 62 -2.53 5.60 43.88
N VAL A 63 -2.56 6.13 45.11
CA VAL A 63 -2.58 7.57 45.39
C VAL A 63 -1.28 8.27 44.93
N GLY A 64 -0.20 7.50 44.74
CA GLY A 64 1.09 7.98 44.24
C GLY A 64 1.20 8.03 42.74
N GLY A 65 0.17 7.59 42.00
CA GLY A 65 0.20 7.53 40.51
C GLY A 65 0.89 6.29 39.95
N VAL A 66 1.22 5.33 40.82
CA VAL A 66 1.79 4.03 40.41
C VAL A 66 0.67 3.03 40.20
N PHE A 67 0.71 2.31 39.08
CA PHE A 67 -0.29 1.31 38.75
C PHE A 67 0.14 -0.07 39.27
N GLN A 68 -0.56 -0.56 40.28
CA GLN A 68 -0.32 -1.86 40.90
C GLN A 68 -1.02 -2.95 40.06
N ALA A 69 -0.26 -3.65 39.23
CA ALA A 69 -0.82 -4.67 38.36
C ALA A 69 -0.98 -6.01 39.11
N GLU A 70 -2.18 -6.58 39.00
CA GLU A 70 -2.46 -7.96 39.41
C GLU A 70 -2.12 -8.94 38.30
N LYS A 71 -2.26 -8.49 37.04
CA LYS A 71 -2.02 -9.29 35.85
C LYS A 71 -1.57 -8.43 34.69
N VAL A 72 -0.60 -8.93 33.91
CA VAL A 72 -0.20 -8.37 32.61
C VAL A 72 -0.39 -9.44 31.55
N GLU A 73 -1.10 -9.10 30.48
CA GLU A 73 -1.37 -9.96 29.32
C GLU A 73 -0.75 -9.34 28.09
N VAL A 74 0.01 -10.12 27.31
CA VAL A 74 0.52 -9.65 26.01
C VAL A 74 -0.64 -9.60 25.02
N LEU A 75 -0.75 -8.50 24.29
CA LEU A 75 -1.77 -8.26 23.26
C LEU A 75 -1.13 -8.31 21.86
N GLU A 76 -1.96 -8.55 20.88
CA GLU A 76 -1.60 -8.23 19.49
C GLU A 76 -1.31 -6.72 19.35
N PRO A 77 -0.30 -6.32 18.57
CA PRO A 77 0.01 -4.92 18.35
C PRO A 77 -1.19 -4.15 17.79
N THR A 78 -1.48 -2.99 18.39
CA THR A 78 -2.55 -2.10 17.92
C THR A 78 -1.99 -0.69 17.70
N SER A 79 -2.63 0.10 16.86
CA SER A 79 -2.26 1.50 16.65
C SER A 79 -2.81 2.44 17.73
N GLU A 80 -3.78 1.99 18.53
CA GLU A 80 -4.48 2.81 19.54
C GLU A 80 -4.27 2.24 20.93
N GLN A 81 -3.89 3.10 21.87
CA GLN A 81 -3.84 2.77 23.29
C GLN A 81 -5.26 2.78 23.90
N ALA A 82 -5.44 2.11 25.04
CA ALA A 82 -6.69 2.17 25.75
C ALA A 82 -6.51 2.40 27.25
N LEU A 83 -7.42 3.20 27.81
CA LEU A 83 -7.63 3.39 29.23
C LEU A 83 -8.99 2.80 29.60
N ILE A 84 -9.06 2.01 30.65
CA ILE A 84 -10.28 1.36 31.13
C ILE A 84 -10.39 1.60 32.64
N GLY A 85 -11.41 2.31 33.06
CA GLY A 85 -11.59 2.67 34.47
C GLY A 85 -12.83 3.50 34.73
N GLU A 86 -12.96 3.97 35.94
CA GLU A 86 -13.97 4.98 36.27
C GLU A 86 -13.62 6.30 35.60
N ALA A 87 -14.63 7.00 35.11
CA ALA A 87 -14.48 8.26 34.42
C ALA A 87 -15.20 9.38 35.19
N GLN A 88 -14.55 10.53 35.30
CA GLN A 88 -15.11 11.74 35.84
C GLN A 88 -15.15 12.84 34.78
N PHE A 89 -16.34 13.38 34.52
CA PHE A 89 -16.49 14.48 33.59
C PHE A 89 -16.10 15.81 34.27
N LEU A 90 -15.23 16.57 33.60
CA LEU A 90 -14.77 17.87 34.08
C LEU A 90 -15.66 18.98 33.52
N SER A 91 -15.78 20.10 34.29
CA SER A 91 -16.63 21.26 33.93
C SER A 91 -16.27 21.92 32.58
N ASP A 92 -15.10 21.64 32.05
CA ASP A 92 -14.60 22.17 30.77
C ASP A 92 -14.79 21.21 29.58
N GLY A 93 -15.58 20.14 29.78
CA GLY A 93 -15.90 19.18 28.72
C GLY A 93 -14.85 18.09 28.50
N ARG A 94 -13.81 18.02 29.34
CA ARG A 94 -12.80 16.95 29.30
C ARG A 94 -13.20 15.82 30.28
N LEU A 95 -12.56 14.65 30.12
CA LEU A 95 -12.78 13.49 30.95
C LEU A 95 -11.50 13.19 31.74
N LEU A 96 -11.63 12.97 33.06
CA LEU A 96 -10.55 12.46 33.89
C LEU A 96 -10.75 10.95 34.08
N MET A 97 -9.73 10.14 33.71
CA MET A 97 -9.72 8.69 33.86
C MET A 97 -8.31 8.22 34.20
N LEU A 98 -8.16 7.41 35.25
CA LEU A 98 -6.85 6.93 35.69
C LEU A 98 -5.84 8.08 35.88
N ASP A 99 -6.26 9.18 36.48
CA ASP A 99 -5.44 10.39 36.65
C ASP A 99 -4.88 10.96 35.33
N GLN A 100 -5.51 10.66 34.20
CA GLN A 100 -5.19 11.15 32.86
C GLN A 100 -6.33 12.03 32.34
N ILE A 101 -6.00 13.22 31.84
CA ILE A 101 -6.98 14.06 31.13
C ILE A 101 -7.16 13.52 29.70
N VAL A 102 -8.39 13.14 29.40
CA VAL A 102 -8.84 12.64 28.11
C VAL A 102 -9.61 13.73 27.39
N HIS A 103 -9.17 14.06 26.20
CA HIS A 103 -9.81 15.02 25.31
C HIS A 103 -10.81 14.32 24.42
N LEU A 104 -12.08 14.68 24.56
CA LEU A 104 -13.16 14.23 23.69
C LEU A 104 -13.38 15.26 22.58
N SER A 105 -13.76 14.81 21.42
CA SER A 105 -14.14 15.66 20.28
C SER A 105 -15.48 15.21 19.72
N ALA A 106 -16.13 16.03 18.91
CA ALA A 106 -17.34 15.62 18.19
C ALA A 106 -17.13 14.36 17.32
N LYS A 107 -15.87 14.08 16.94
CA LYS A 107 -15.47 12.90 16.15
C LYS A 107 -15.18 11.65 17.02
N THR A 108 -15.34 11.73 18.35
CA THR A 108 -15.13 10.58 19.24
C THR A 108 -16.27 9.58 19.09
N ASN A 109 -15.98 8.39 18.54
CA ASN A 109 -16.97 7.34 18.34
C ASN A 109 -17.61 6.86 19.65
N GLY A 110 -18.92 6.64 19.66
CA GLY A 110 -19.64 6.17 20.84
C GLY A 110 -20.05 7.25 21.82
N LEU A 111 -19.69 8.51 21.61
CA LEU A 111 -20.01 9.63 22.50
C LEU A 111 -21.53 9.79 22.69
N HIS A 112 -22.33 9.54 21.65
CA HIS A 112 -23.80 9.58 21.69
C HIS A 112 -24.43 8.47 22.56
N LYS A 113 -23.67 7.44 22.95
CA LYS A 113 -24.10 6.33 23.82
C LYS A 113 -23.78 6.58 25.28
N VAL A 114 -23.14 7.70 25.59
CA VAL A 114 -22.65 8.07 26.90
C VAL A 114 -23.42 9.30 27.37
N ASP A 115 -24.16 9.16 28.46
CA ASP A 115 -24.80 10.32 29.11
C ASP A 115 -23.73 11.14 29.83
N LEU A 116 -23.24 12.18 29.16
CA LEU A 116 -22.17 13.05 29.67
C LEU A 116 -22.59 13.88 30.91
N GLY A 117 -23.89 13.97 31.17
CA GLY A 117 -24.42 14.66 32.36
C GLY A 117 -24.51 13.79 33.63
N ASN A 118 -24.43 12.47 33.48
CA ASN A 118 -24.58 11.50 34.57
C ASN A 118 -23.60 10.32 34.42
N LEU A 119 -22.31 10.64 34.33
CA LEU A 119 -21.23 9.66 34.24
C LEU A 119 -21.04 8.92 35.59
N SER A 120 -21.87 7.94 35.85
CA SER A 120 -21.63 6.93 36.89
C SER A 120 -21.35 5.59 36.18
N GLY A 121 -20.09 5.18 36.11
CA GLY A 121 -19.74 3.89 35.48
C GLY A 121 -18.31 3.82 34.97
N ARG A 122 -17.97 2.65 34.48
CA ARG A 122 -16.65 2.38 33.93
C ARG A 122 -16.71 2.37 32.39
N PHE A 123 -15.68 2.94 31.82
CA PHE A 123 -15.58 3.07 30.35
C PHE A 123 -14.25 2.53 29.85
N LYS A 124 -14.24 2.09 28.60
CA LYS A 124 -13.04 1.91 27.78
C LYS A 124 -12.95 3.09 26.82
N VAL A 125 -11.84 3.83 26.90
CA VAL A 125 -11.50 4.89 25.97
C VAL A 125 -10.30 4.43 25.15
N THR A 126 -10.44 4.37 23.83
CA THR A 126 -9.33 4.10 22.90
C THR A 126 -8.89 5.40 22.23
N GLY A 127 -7.61 5.52 21.91
CA GLY A 127 -7.09 6.72 21.29
C GLY A 127 -5.56 6.80 21.35
N TYR A 128 -5.04 8.02 21.38
CA TYR A 128 -3.61 8.28 21.31
C TYR A 128 -3.14 9.09 22.53
N TYR A 129 -2.11 8.56 23.19
CA TYR A 129 -1.39 9.32 24.20
C TYR A 129 -0.50 10.36 23.54
N ARG A 130 -0.62 11.62 23.94
CA ARG A 130 0.12 12.77 23.38
C ARG A 130 1.02 13.44 24.43
N GLY A 131 1.22 12.79 25.57
CA GLY A 131 1.99 13.30 26.70
C GLY A 131 1.15 13.42 27.97
N VAL A 132 1.79 13.84 29.05
CA VAL A 132 1.14 13.99 30.36
C VAL A 132 -0.10 14.87 30.23
N ASN A 133 -1.25 14.39 30.75
CA ASN A 133 -2.55 15.05 30.66
C ASN A 133 -3.08 15.34 29.24
N LYS A 134 -2.61 14.59 28.23
CA LYS A 134 -3.05 14.73 26.84
C LYS A 134 -3.30 13.36 26.21
N PHE A 135 -4.49 12.80 26.43
CA PHE A 135 -4.95 11.61 25.73
C PHE A 135 -6.10 11.99 24.78
N SER A 136 -5.90 11.82 23.48
CA SER A 136 -6.88 12.16 22.45
C SER A 136 -7.77 10.94 22.18
N ALA A 137 -9.04 10.99 22.59
CA ALA A 137 -9.97 9.89 22.43
C ALA A 137 -10.46 9.74 20.99
N ARG A 138 -10.40 8.52 20.48
CA ARG A 138 -11.00 8.09 19.20
C ARG A 138 -12.37 7.43 19.42
N ALA A 139 -12.49 6.62 20.48
CA ALA A 139 -13.76 6.01 20.84
C ALA A 139 -13.91 5.92 22.36
N ILE A 140 -15.16 5.95 22.82
CA ILE A 140 -15.56 5.71 24.20
C ILE A 140 -16.75 4.74 24.22
N VAL A 141 -16.64 3.69 25.04
CA VAL A 141 -17.70 2.70 25.18
C VAL A 141 -17.87 2.30 26.66
N PRO A 142 -19.10 2.07 27.17
CA PRO A 142 -19.31 1.49 28.48
C PRO A 142 -18.60 0.12 28.58
N TYR A 143 -17.93 -0.13 29.69
CA TYR A 143 -17.12 -1.34 29.86
C TYR A 143 -17.32 -1.96 31.23
N ARG A 144 -17.59 -3.28 31.26
CA ARG A 144 -17.81 -4.02 32.51
C ARG A 144 -16.51 -4.68 32.96
N SER A 145 -15.78 -4.04 33.84
CA SER A 145 -14.60 -4.59 34.51
C SER A 145 -14.60 -4.15 35.99
N LYS A 146 -14.09 -5.00 36.88
CA LYS A 146 -13.90 -4.65 38.28
C LYS A 146 -12.56 -3.93 38.50
N LEU A 147 -11.56 -4.22 37.68
CA LEU A 147 -10.21 -3.65 37.76
C LEU A 147 -10.01 -2.59 36.68
N ASP A 148 -9.14 -1.65 36.99
CA ASP A 148 -8.62 -0.71 36.02
C ASP A 148 -7.71 -1.42 35.04
N GLN A 149 -7.62 -0.91 33.80
CA GLN A 149 -6.75 -1.51 32.79
C GLN A 149 -6.10 -0.44 31.93
N ILE A 150 -4.84 -0.70 31.57
CA ILE A 150 -4.07 0.09 30.63
C ILE A 150 -3.65 -0.84 29.49
N GLU A 151 -4.04 -0.51 28.25
CA GLU A 151 -3.59 -1.19 27.04
C GLU A 151 -2.62 -0.28 26.30
N ALA A 152 -1.35 -0.62 26.30
CA ALA A 152 -0.31 0.18 25.67
C ALA A 152 0.94 -0.66 25.35
N ARG A 153 1.86 -0.06 24.62
CA ARG A 153 3.19 -0.61 24.40
C ARG A 153 4.05 -0.40 25.64
N ILE A 154 4.90 -1.36 25.96
CA ILE A 154 5.91 -1.23 27.02
C ILE A 154 7.02 -0.30 26.52
N ASP A 155 7.23 0.82 27.21
CA ASP A 155 8.29 1.78 26.89
C ASP A 155 9.63 1.43 27.56
N SER A 156 9.59 0.92 28.79
CA SER A 156 10.77 0.39 29.51
C SER A 156 10.39 -0.71 30.49
N ILE A 157 11.36 -1.55 30.84
CA ILE A 157 11.25 -2.61 31.84
C ILE A 157 12.42 -2.48 32.81
N ASP A 158 12.12 -2.36 34.11
CA ASP A 158 13.08 -2.35 35.19
C ASP A 158 12.74 -3.45 36.19
N GLU A 159 13.75 -4.09 36.76
CA GLU A 159 13.57 -5.01 37.89
C GLU A 159 14.16 -4.39 39.16
N ARG A 160 13.30 -4.11 40.14
CA ARG A 160 13.70 -3.52 41.42
C ARG A 160 13.02 -4.26 42.59
N ASP A 161 13.84 -4.65 43.57
CA ASP A 161 13.36 -5.27 44.83
C ASP A 161 12.44 -6.49 44.63
N GLY A 162 12.74 -7.35 43.63
CA GLY A 162 11.94 -8.53 43.32
C GLY A 162 10.57 -8.21 42.74
N ARG A 163 10.42 -7.04 42.12
CA ARG A 163 9.24 -6.58 41.37
C ARG A 163 9.64 -6.17 39.97
N LEU A 164 8.75 -6.40 39.03
CA LEU A 164 8.90 -5.93 37.67
C LEU A 164 8.19 -4.58 37.53
N ALA A 165 8.93 -3.54 37.17
CA ALA A 165 8.40 -2.21 36.87
C ALA A 165 8.37 -2.02 35.35
N LEU A 166 7.18 -1.81 34.78
CA LEU A 166 6.96 -1.52 33.36
C LEU A 166 6.57 -0.07 33.21
N SER A 167 7.12 0.65 32.24
CA SER A 167 6.62 1.96 31.83
C SER A 167 5.60 1.76 30.71
N LEU A 168 4.37 2.24 30.94
CA LEU A 168 3.26 2.26 29.97
C LEU A 168 2.67 3.66 29.92
N LEU A 169 2.82 4.37 28.81
CA LEU A 169 2.39 5.77 28.67
C LEU A 169 3.09 6.67 29.72
N LYS A 170 2.36 7.17 30.72
CA LYS A 170 2.91 7.91 31.86
C LYS A 170 3.01 7.09 33.16
N TYR A 171 2.54 5.84 33.13
CA TYR A 171 2.37 5.04 34.34
C TYR A 171 3.57 4.14 34.59
N GLU A 172 4.06 4.14 35.83
CA GLU A 172 4.89 3.06 36.33
C GLU A 172 3.96 1.92 36.78
N VAL A 173 4.03 0.78 36.08
CA VAL A 173 3.21 -0.40 36.33
C VAL A 173 4.04 -1.43 37.09
N ILE A 174 3.71 -1.69 38.36
CA ILE A 174 4.43 -2.63 39.21
C ILE A 174 3.72 -3.98 39.22
N LEU A 175 4.48 -5.05 38.90
CA LEU A 175 4.01 -6.43 38.97
C LEU A 175 4.87 -7.22 39.97
N PRO A 176 4.30 -7.88 40.99
CA PRO A 176 5.08 -8.71 41.91
C PRO A 176 5.58 -9.99 41.19
N LEU A 177 6.87 -10.28 41.31
CA LEU A 177 7.47 -11.51 40.79
C LEU A 177 7.15 -12.66 41.78
N SER A 178 6.14 -13.45 41.48
CA SER A 178 5.86 -14.69 42.24
C SER A 178 6.73 -15.83 41.68
N GLY A 179 7.85 -16.12 42.39
CA GLY A 179 8.72 -17.26 42.13
C GLY A 179 9.86 -17.01 41.15
N GLY A 180 11.05 -16.94 41.69
CA GLY A 180 12.40 -16.95 41.13
C GLY A 180 12.60 -16.91 39.61
N VAL A 181 12.53 -15.72 39.02
CA VAL A 181 12.94 -15.48 37.64
C VAL A 181 14.40 -15.05 37.65
N LYS A 182 15.26 -15.78 36.95
CA LYS A 182 16.62 -15.32 36.66
C LYS A 182 16.56 -14.26 35.58
N SER A 183 17.01 -13.03 35.93
CA SER A 183 17.26 -11.95 35.00
C SER A 183 18.12 -12.42 33.83
N GLY A 184 17.59 -12.40 32.64
CA GLY A 184 18.41 -12.36 31.43
C GLY A 184 19.02 -10.97 31.33
N THR A 185 20.34 -10.92 31.25
CA THR A 185 21.18 -9.72 31.09
C THR A 185 20.48 -8.66 30.24
N ALA A 186 20.46 -7.42 30.77
CA ALA A 186 20.06 -6.24 30.03
C ALA A 186 20.81 -6.18 28.71
N LEU A 187 20.10 -6.41 27.62
CA LEU A 187 20.57 -6.10 26.29
C LEU A 187 20.22 -4.65 26.04
N ASP A 188 21.23 -3.88 25.66
CA ASP A 188 21.11 -2.47 25.28
C ASP A 188 19.84 -2.22 24.45
N GLU A 189 19.16 -1.13 24.77
CA GLU A 189 17.93 -0.67 24.13
C GLU A 189 18.10 -0.62 22.62
N VAL A 190 17.65 -1.65 21.94
CA VAL A 190 17.34 -1.58 20.54
C VAL A 190 15.84 -1.35 20.45
N GLU A 191 15.47 -0.10 20.29
CA GLU A 191 14.14 0.30 19.94
C GLU A 191 13.75 -0.38 18.63
N LEU A 192 12.97 -1.47 18.74
CA LEU A 192 12.32 -2.07 17.59
C LEU A 192 11.24 -1.08 17.15
N ALA A 193 11.65 -0.09 16.36
CA ALA A 193 10.68 0.74 15.66
C ALA A 193 9.74 -0.18 14.87
N PRO A 194 8.43 0.07 14.88
CA PRO A 194 7.53 -0.63 14.00
C PRO A 194 8.01 -0.49 12.56
N LEU A 195 7.88 -1.52 11.75
CA LEU A 195 8.29 -1.52 10.34
C LEU A 195 7.73 -0.32 9.54
N GLN A 196 6.65 0.29 10.02
CA GLN A 196 6.05 1.51 9.50
C GLN A 196 6.93 2.78 9.61
N GLU A 197 8.02 2.76 10.37
CA GLU A 197 8.98 3.88 10.45
C GLU A 197 10.19 3.72 9.54
N PHE A 198 10.28 2.62 8.80
CA PHE A 198 11.36 2.40 7.84
C PHE A 198 11.03 2.97 6.47
N GLY A 199 11.28 4.26 6.34
CA GLY A 199 11.13 5.00 5.09
C GLY A 199 9.67 5.30 4.74
N GLU A 200 9.46 6.53 4.31
CA GLU A 200 8.35 6.83 3.43
C GLU A 200 8.79 6.51 1.99
N GLY A 201 8.70 5.53 1.53
CA GLY A 201 7.98 4.51 0.85
C GLY A 201 7.41 3.62 1.94
N VAL A 202 6.60 4.14 2.82
CA VAL A 202 5.80 3.35 3.71
C VAL A 202 4.83 2.65 2.79
N ARG A 203 5.06 1.37 2.58
CA ARG A 203 4.10 0.50 1.96
C ARG A 203 2.76 0.76 2.61
N ASP A 204 1.85 1.40 1.91
CA ASP A 204 0.48 1.53 2.35
C ASP A 204 -0.06 0.11 2.54
N ARG A 205 -0.97 -0.08 3.48
CA ARG A 205 -1.64 -1.37 3.67
C ARG A 205 -2.33 -1.85 2.38
N ASP A 206 -2.68 -0.91 1.53
CA ASP A 206 -3.36 -1.18 0.27
C ASP A 206 -2.39 -1.30 -0.92
N ASP A 207 -1.07 -1.06 -0.70
CA ASP A 207 -0.02 -1.39 -1.63
C ASP A 207 -0.03 -2.90 -1.91
N ASP A 208 0.00 -3.25 -3.19
CA ASP A 208 -0.02 -4.62 -3.67
C ASP A 208 1.15 -5.44 -3.13
N ASP A 209 2.24 -4.77 -2.77
CA ASP A 209 3.43 -5.41 -2.22
C ASP A 209 3.48 -5.48 -0.69
N TYR A 210 2.55 -4.82 0.02
CA TYR A 210 2.49 -4.88 1.47
C TYR A 210 2.00 -6.23 2.00
N ILE A 211 2.81 -6.95 2.75
CA ILE A 211 2.41 -8.19 3.43
C ILE A 211 1.72 -7.91 4.76
N GLY A 212 2.21 -6.95 5.53
CA GLY A 212 1.59 -6.44 6.77
C GLY A 212 1.62 -7.39 7.96
N ALA A 213 1.33 -8.64 7.74
CA ALA A 213 1.41 -9.65 8.77
C ALA A 213 2.83 -10.16 8.87
N SER A 214 3.34 -10.31 10.08
CA SER A 214 4.61 -10.96 10.28
C SER A 214 4.58 -11.80 11.55
N ARG A 215 4.79 -13.08 11.40
CA ARG A 215 4.96 -14.00 12.51
C ARG A 215 6.40 -13.95 12.99
N GLN A 216 6.62 -13.63 14.24
CA GLN A 216 7.95 -13.65 14.84
C GLN A 216 8.41 -15.09 15.06
N LEU A 217 9.47 -15.50 14.35
CA LEU A 217 10.09 -16.82 14.49
C LEU A 217 11.22 -16.82 15.53
N SER A 218 11.93 -15.69 15.66
CA SER A 218 12.96 -15.49 16.66
C SER A 218 13.04 -14.01 17.03
N GLN A 219 13.88 -13.66 18.03
CA GLN A 219 14.06 -12.26 18.42
C GLN A 219 14.53 -11.34 17.27
N TYR A 220 15.05 -11.89 16.17
CA TYR A 220 15.58 -11.11 15.03
C TYR A 220 14.94 -11.45 13.70
N LEU A 221 14.04 -12.45 13.65
CA LEU A 221 13.47 -12.93 12.40
C LEU A 221 11.95 -12.91 12.46
N ARG A 222 11.35 -12.22 11.50
CA ARG A 222 9.91 -12.24 11.23
C ARG A 222 9.65 -12.76 9.83
N VAL A 223 8.53 -13.43 9.64
CA VAL A 223 8.09 -13.93 8.34
C VAL A 223 6.62 -13.61 8.14
N GLY A 224 6.24 -13.42 6.90
CA GLY A 224 4.86 -13.21 6.50
C GLY A 224 4.60 -13.85 5.15
N ALA A 225 3.32 -14.01 4.84
CA ALA A 225 2.88 -14.47 3.53
C ALA A 225 1.66 -13.69 3.07
N ARG A 226 1.50 -13.55 1.76
CA ARG A 226 0.30 -12.99 1.13
C ARG A 226 -0.13 -13.89 -0.03
N LEU A 227 -1.40 -14.25 -0.02
CA LEU A 227 -2.07 -14.90 -1.15
C LEU A 227 -2.94 -13.86 -1.84
N THR A 228 -2.75 -13.68 -3.13
CA THR A 228 -3.62 -12.86 -3.99
C THR A 228 -4.26 -13.75 -5.04
N LEU A 229 -5.57 -13.64 -5.17
CA LEU A 229 -6.37 -14.27 -6.22
C LEU A 229 -7.04 -13.15 -7.01
N LYS A 230 -6.80 -13.07 -8.31
CA LYS A 230 -7.37 -12.07 -9.21
C LYS A 230 -8.04 -12.78 -10.38
N SER A 231 -9.17 -12.29 -10.82
CA SER A 231 -9.81 -12.69 -12.07
C SER A 231 -10.38 -11.44 -12.74
N GLN A 232 -10.09 -11.28 -14.02
CA GLN A 232 -10.48 -10.13 -14.83
C GLN A 232 -11.07 -10.62 -16.14
N PHE A 233 -12.29 -10.21 -16.42
CA PHE A 233 -12.99 -10.46 -17.67
C PHE A 233 -13.09 -9.16 -18.44
N GLU A 234 -12.78 -9.19 -19.72
CA GLU A 234 -12.91 -8.08 -20.66
C GLU A 234 -13.72 -8.54 -21.85
N ASP A 235 -14.68 -7.71 -22.25
CA ASP A 235 -15.59 -7.91 -23.37
C ASP A 235 -15.34 -6.79 -24.39
N ASP A 236 -15.18 -7.15 -25.67
CA ASP A 236 -15.02 -6.24 -26.81
C ASP A 236 -13.89 -5.19 -26.68
N HIS A 237 -12.77 -5.56 -26.07
CA HIS A 237 -11.61 -4.67 -25.89
C HIS A 237 -10.97 -4.18 -27.20
N ASP A 238 -11.38 -4.70 -28.37
CA ASP A 238 -10.98 -4.26 -29.70
C ASP A 238 -12.03 -3.37 -30.41
N LEU A 239 -13.17 -3.10 -29.77
CA LEU A 239 -14.29 -2.27 -30.23
C LEU A 239 -14.93 -2.75 -31.56
N ASP A 240 -14.74 -4.01 -31.97
CA ASP A 240 -15.20 -4.54 -33.23
C ASP A 240 -16.52 -5.31 -33.08
N ARG A 241 -17.63 -4.72 -33.47
CA ARG A 241 -18.98 -5.32 -33.41
C ARG A 241 -19.15 -6.63 -34.18
N THR A 242 -18.23 -6.93 -35.10
CA THR A 242 -18.37 -8.08 -35.99
C THR A 242 -17.73 -9.34 -35.42
N VAL A 243 -16.87 -9.20 -34.46
CA VAL A 243 -16.11 -10.27 -33.82
C VAL A 243 -16.08 -10.01 -32.32
N ALA A 244 -16.83 -10.79 -31.54
CA ALA A 244 -16.69 -10.74 -30.10
C ALA A 244 -15.29 -11.23 -29.72
N ARG A 245 -14.55 -10.42 -28.97
CA ARG A 245 -13.20 -10.76 -28.47
C ARG A 245 -13.17 -10.61 -26.96
N ASP A 246 -13.60 -11.69 -26.33
CA ASP A 246 -13.62 -11.78 -24.87
C ASP A 246 -12.32 -12.35 -24.35
N ARG A 247 -11.87 -11.85 -23.24
CA ARG A 247 -10.67 -12.32 -22.56
C ARG A 247 -10.94 -12.51 -21.06
N LEU A 248 -10.56 -13.66 -20.54
CA LEU A 248 -10.58 -13.95 -19.12
C LEU A 248 -9.15 -14.21 -18.64
N ASP A 249 -8.64 -13.29 -17.83
CA ASP A 249 -7.34 -13.42 -17.16
C ASP A 249 -7.56 -13.78 -15.70
N SER A 250 -6.88 -14.82 -15.22
CA SER A 250 -6.90 -15.22 -13.81
C SER A 250 -5.48 -15.37 -13.28
N GLU A 251 -5.23 -14.90 -12.08
CA GLU A 251 -3.93 -14.97 -11.42
C GLU A 251 -4.09 -15.54 -10.00
N ALA A 252 -3.19 -16.43 -9.63
CA ALA A 252 -2.95 -16.80 -8.23
C ALA A 252 -1.49 -16.51 -7.88
N SER A 253 -1.27 -15.63 -6.92
CA SER A 253 0.05 -15.16 -6.51
C SER A 253 0.27 -15.42 -5.04
N LEU A 254 1.38 -16.08 -4.70
CA LEU A 254 1.85 -16.28 -3.33
C LEU A 254 3.15 -15.53 -3.12
N ARG A 255 3.16 -14.56 -2.22
CA ARG A 255 4.35 -13.86 -1.77
C ARG A 255 4.73 -14.33 -0.37
N LEU A 256 6.01 -14.62 -0.18
CA LEU A 256 6.63 -14.96 1.10
C LEU A 256 7.66 -13.89 1.41
N GLU A 257 7.72 -13.47 2.68
CA GLU A 257 8.64 -12.44 3.12
C GLU A 257 9.32 -12.85 4.42
N ALA A 258 10.60 -12.56 4.52
CA ALA A 258 11.41 -12.74 5.73
C ALA A 258 12.17 -11.44 6.02
N ILE A 259 12.04 -10.95 7.25
CA ILE A 259 12.70 -9.74 7.74
C ILE A 259 13.64 -10.11 8.86
N TYR A 260 14.93 -9.89 8.64
CA TYR A 260 15.97 -10.10 9.63
C TYR A 260 16.46 -8.76 10.19
N GLN A 261 16.27 -8.55 11.47
CA GLN A 261 16.61 -7.30 12.15
C GLN A 261 17.43 -7.61 13.41
N PRO A 262 18.77 -7.70 13.27
CA PRO A 262 19.66 -7.85 14.43
C PRO A 262 19.74 -6.54 15.24
N PRO A 263 20.31 -6.56 16.45
CA PRO A 263 20.62 -5.33 17.19
C PRO A 263 21.48 -4.37 16.35
N GLY A 264 21.19 -3.08 16.46
CA GLY A 264 21.90 -2.03 15.73
C GLY A 264 21.04 -1.33 14.66
N ASN A 265 21.68 -0.75 13.69
CA ASN A 265 21.06 0.12 12.67
C ASN A 265 20.83 -0.55 11.31
N PHE A 266 20.83 -1.88 11.27
CA PHE A 266 20.66 -2.67 10.07
C PHE A 266 19.38 -3.51 10.12
N TYR A 267 18.69 -3.65 8.99
CA TYR A 267 17.80 -4.78 8.74
C TYR A 267 17.94 -5.28 7.30
N GLY A 268 17.57 -6.54 7.07
CA GLY A 268 17.50 -7.13 5.74
C GLY A 268 16.12 -7.69 5.47
N LEU A 269 15.68 -7.57 4.23
CA LEU A 269 14.43 -8.14 3.73
C LEU A 269 14.72 -9.11 2.60
N LEU A 270 14.03 -10.25 2.62
CA LEU A 270 14.01 -11.26 1.56
C LEU A 270 12.55 -11.55 1.22
N GLY A 271 12.14 -11.20 0.02
CA GLY A 271 10.83 -11.47 -0.54
C GLY A 271 10.90 -12.38 -1.76
N TRP A 272 10.02 -13.37 -1.82
CA TRP A 272 9.86 -14.26 -2.95
C TRP A 272 8.40 -14.32 -3.37
N ARG A 273 8.13 -14.26 -4.68
CA ARG A 273 6.78 -14.31 -5.26
C ARG A 273 6.68 -15.44 -6.27
N GLN A 274 5.66 -16.28 -6.12
CA GLN A 274 5.21 -17.24 -7.12
C GLN A 274 3.92 -16.71 -7.73
N VAL A 275 3.89 -16.64 -9.04
CA VAL A 275 2.71 -16.24 -9.82
C VAL A 275 2.33 -17.39 -10.73
N ASN A 276 1.06 -17.71 -10.80
CA ASN A 276 0.47 -18.60 -11.81
C ASN A 276 -0.65 -17.82 -12.47
N GLU A 277 -0.60 -17.75 -13.79
CA GLU A 277 -1.53 -17.01 -14.64
C GLU A 277 -2.22 -17.96 -15.57
N TRP A 278 -3.48 -17.73 -15.81
CA TRP A 278 -4.32 -18.44 -16.77
C TRP A 278 -5.03 -17.39 -17.62
N ARG A 279 -4.92 -17.52 -18.91
CA ARG A 279 -5.60 -16.68 -19.88
C ARG A 279 -6.43 -17.53 -20.80
N ASP A 280 -7.69 -17.16 -20.98
CA ASP A 280 -8.58 -17.67 -22.00
C ASP A 280 -9.00 -16.50 -22.88
N ASP A 281 -8.44 -16.44 -24.08
CA ASP A 281 -8.62 -15.35 -25.05
C ASP A 281 -9.25 -15.95 -26.31
N GLN A 282 -10.33 -15.38 -26.79
CA GLN A 282 -11.04 -15.91 -27.96
C GLN A 282 -10.21 -15.84 -29.25
N GLU A 283 -9.22 -14.94 -29.34
CA GLU A 283 -8.31 -14.86 -30.49
C GLU A 283 -7.13 -15.82 -30.36
N ASP A 284 -6.42 -15.75 -29.22
CA ASP A 284 -5.17 -16.46 -28.98
C ASP A 284 -5.36 -17.84 -28.33
N GLY A 285 -6.58 -18.14 -27.87
CA GLY A 285 -6.92 -19.37 -27.17
C GLY A 285 -6.43 -19.41 -25.72
N TYR A 286 -6.49 -20.61 -25.14
CA TYR A 286 -6.07 -20.81 -23.74
C TYR A 286 -4.56 -20.88 -23.62
N SER A 287 -4.02 -20.15 -22.64
CA SER A 287 -2.62 -20.23 -22.24
C SER A 287 -2.49 -20.24 -20.72
N ASP A 288 -1.45 -20.90 -20.21
CA ASP A 288 -1.09 -20.87 -18.80
C ASP A 288 0.41 -20.63 -18.63
N SER A 289 0.76 -19.89 -17.60
CA SER A 289 2.15 -19.62 -17.24
C SER A 289 2.35 -19.68 -15.72
N GLY A 290 3.57 -19.97 -15.32
CA GLY A 290 3.96 -19.96 -13.92
C GLY A 290 5.39 -19.49 -13.77
N SER A 291 5.60 -18.49 -12.93
CA SER A 291 6.91 -17.93 -12.66
C SER A 291 7.16 -17.75 -11.17
N GLY A 292 8.38 -18.05 -10.72
CA GLY A 292 8.85 -17.73 -9.38
C GLY A 292 10.01 -16.75 -9.48
N LYS A 293 9.92 -15.65 -8.75
CA LYS A 293 10.95 -14.60 -8.76
C LYS A 293 11.23 -14.05 -7.38
N LEU A 294 12.44 -13.52 -7.20
CA LEU A 294 12.72 -12.67 -6.05
C LEU A 294 11.94 -11.36 -6.23
N ALA A 295 11.05 -11.09 -5.28
CA ALA A 295 10.29 -9.85 -5.27
C ALA A 295 11.19 -8.71 -4.78
N GLU A 296 11.62 -8.78 -3.54
CA GLU A 296 12.57 -7.84 -2.96
C GLU A 296 13.69 -8.58 -2.23
N VAL A 297 14.91 -8.05 -2.30
CA VAL A 297 16.06 -8.54 -1.54
C VAL A 297 16.99 -7.38 -1.28
N TYR A 298 16.96 -6.82 -0.09
CA TYR A 298 17.79 -5.68 0.23
C TYR A 298 18.27 -5.63 1.68
N GLY A 299 19.35 -4.89 1.88
CA GLY A 299 19.81 -4.43 3.18
C GLY A 299 19.54 -2.94 3.36
N TYR A 300 19.15 -2.54 4.56
CA TYR A 300 18.89 -1.16 4.95
C TYR A 300 19.73 -0.80 6.17
N TRP A 301 20.43 0.31 6.09
CA TRP A 301 21.29 0.86 7.16
C TRP A 301 20.84 2.27 7.54
N ARG A 302 20.57 2.48 8.81
CA ARG A 302 20.21 3.79 9.35
C ARG A 302 21.42 4.59 9.81
N GLY A 303 21.36 5.91 9.69
CA GLY A 303 22.35 6.82 10.28
C GLY A 303 23.76 6.63 9.73
N VAL A 304 23.91 6.33 8.45
CA VAL A 304 25.22 6.07 7.83
C VAL A 304 26.03 7.35 7.75
N GLY A 305 27.14 7.40 8.48
CA GLY A 305 28.05 8.55 8.53
C GLY A 305 27.52 9.73 9.34
N CYS A 306 26.23 10.05 9.31
CA CYS A 306 25.61 11.09 10.13
C CYS A 306 24.12 10.79 10.39
N GLN A 307 23.58 11.37 11.44
CA GLN A 307 22.19 11.23 11.78
C GLN A 307 21.29 11.79 10.66
N GLY A 308 20.27 11.04 10.30
CA GLY A 308 19.30 11.40 9.25
C GLY A 308 19.68 10.96 7.84
N VAL A 309 20.79 10.23 7.67
CA VAL A 309 21.16 9.61 6.39
C VAL A 309 21.01 8.10 6.48
N ASP A 310 20.14 7.55 5.65
CA ASP A 310 19.93 6.12 5.54
C ASP A 310 20.35 5.61 4.16
N VAL A 311 20.75 4.36 4.08
CA VAL A 311 21.17 3.71 2.83
C VAL A 311 20.43 2.39 2.66
N GLN A 312 19.87 2.15 1.49
CA GLN A 312 19.23 0.90 1.10
C GLN A 312 19.89 0.37 -0.17
N VAL A 313 20.26 -0.91 -0.17
CA VAL A 313 20.95 -1.54 -1.31
C VAL A 313 20.36 -2.92 -1.59
N GLY A 314 20.08 -3.18 -2.84
CA GLY A 314 19.53 -4.43 -3.34
C GLY A 314 18.32 -4.23 -4.22
N ARG A 315 17.54 -5.28 -4.44
CA ARG A 315 16.25 -5.22 -5.10
C ARG A 315 15.22 -4.71 -4.12
N GLN A 316 14.63 -3.59 -4.41
CA GLN A 316 13.73 -2.88 -3.52
C GLN A 316 12.58 -2.28 -4.28
N ASP A 317 11.48 -2.12 -3.59
CA ASP A 317 10.31 -1.47 -4.10
C ASP A 317 10.53 0.05 -4.20
N PHE A 318 10.28 0.56 -5.38
CA PHE A 318 10.22 1.99 -5.67
C PHE A 318 8.77 2.34 -5.92
N ASP A 319 8.13 2.80 -4.89
CA ASP A 319 6.76 3.23 -4.87
C ASP A 319 6.67 4.69 -4.39
N GLU A 320 5.72 5.44 -4.94
CA GLU A 320 5.34 6.75 -4.46
C GLU A 320 3.81 6.88 -4.42
N ARG A 321 3.31 7.74 -3.57
CA ARG A 321 1.91 7.79 -3.11
C ARG A 321 0.83 7.71 -4.20
N ARG A 322 1.09 8.20 -5.42
CA ARG A 322 0.15 8.18 -6.55
C ARG A 322 0.62 7.30 -7.70
N GLU A 323 1.77 6.66 -7.54
CA GLU A 323 2.40 5.82 -8.56
C GLU A 323 2.49 6.52 -9.94
N TRP A 324 2.50 7.85 -9.92
CA TRP A 324 2.59 8.68 -11.12
C TRP A 324 4.01 8.72 -11.69
N LEU A 325 5.01 8.59 -10.81
CA LEU A 325 6.42 8.56 -11.17
C LEU A 325 6.95 7.15 -11.30
N TYR A 326 6.66 6.31 -10.32
CA TYR A 326 7.13 4.94 -10.27
C TYR A 326 6.34 4.11 -9.26
N ASP A 327 6.13 2.85 -9.63
CA ASP A 327 5.75 1.69 -8.83
C ASP A 327 6.42 0.45 -9.42
N GLN A 328 7.69 0.19 -9.04
CA GLN A 328 8.48 -0.90 -9.61
C GLN A 328 9.53 -1.44 -8.65
N ASN A 329 9.71 -2.76 -8.67
CA ASN A 329 10.84 -3.40 -8.01
C ASN A 329 12.12 -3.24 -8.83
N LEU A 330 13.06 -2.41 -8.36
CA LEU A 330 14.32 -2.10 -9.02
C LEU A 330 15.54 -2.57 -8.22
N ASP A 331 16.59 -2.98 -8.93
CA ASP A 331 17.88 -3.36 -8.36
C ASP A 331 18.80 -2.13 -8.27
N GLY A 332 19.26 -1.77 -7.06
CA GLY A 332 20.11 -0.59 -6.96
C GLY A 332 20.44 -0.13 -5.56
N ALA A 333 20.86 1.11 -5.47
CA ALA A 333 21.15 1.79 -4.22
C ALA A 333 20.31 3.06 -4.08
N ARG A 334 19.79 3.29 -2.88
CA ARG A 334 19.00 4.46 -2.49
C ARG A 334 19.66 5.08 -1.26
N LEU A 335 19.96 6.36 -1.33
CA LEU A 335 20.39 7.18 -0.20
C LEU A 335 19.23 8.10 0.17
N ILE A 336 18.84 8.07 1.44
CA ILE A 336 17.68 8.79 1.95
C ILE A 336 18.18 9.75 3.03
N TYR A 337 17.92 11.05 2.87
CA TYR A 337 18.19 12.06 3.86
C TYR A 337 16.88 12.57 4.46
N LYS A 338 16.79 12.59 5.80
CA LYS A 338 15.63 13.09 6.54
C LYS A 338 16.07 14.06 7.63
N ARG A 339 15.51 15.27 7.63
CA ARG A 339 15.74 16.24 8.70
C ARG A 339 14.52 17.18 8.86
N GLY A 340 13.83 17.04 9.97
CA GLY A 340 12.58 17.77 10.19
C GLY A 340 11.55 17.40 9.12
N GLU A 341 11.02 18.39 8.43
CA GLU A 341 10.03 18.21 7.35
C GLU A 341 10.67 18.01 5.96
N VAL A 342 12.00 18.00 5.88
CA VAL A 342 12.72 17.78 4.62
C VAL A 342 13.07 16.32 4.47
N ARG A 343 12.72 15.73 3.34
CA ARG A 343 13.21 14.43 2.88
C ARG A 343 13.83 14.60 1.50
N ALA A 344 14.95 13.96 1.26
CA ALA A 344 15.57 13.89 -0.06
C ALA A 344 16.05 12.46 -0.32
N GLU A 345 15.80 11.96 -1.52
CA GLU A 345 16.27 10.67 -1.99
C GLU A 345 17.14 10.83 -3.22
N PHE A 346 18.19 10.05 -3.26
CA PHE A 346 19.05 9.89 -4.40
C PHE A 346 19.20 8.41 -4.70
N SER A 347 18.80 7.96 -5.90
CA SER A 347 18.79 6.56 -6.27
C SER A 347 19.43 6.32 -7.61
N ALA A 348 20.22 5.24 -7.68
CA ALA A 348 20.76 4.72 -8.92
C ALA A 348 20.33 3.25 -9.03
N THR A 349 19.57 2.92 -10.09
CA THR A 349 18.92 1.62 -10.21
C THR A 349 18.96 1.08 -11.63
N THR A 350 18.73 -0.23 -11.74
CA THR A 350 18.52 -0.95 -12.99
C THR A 350 17.53 -2.10 -12.74
N ILE A 351 17.19 -2.88 -13.76
CA ILE A 351 16.50 -4.18 -13.62
C ILE A 351 17.45 -5.26 -14.14
N LEU A 352 18.04 -6.06 -13.23
CA LEU A 352 18.99 -7.09 -13.57
C LEU A 352 18.32 -8.37 -14.09
N SER A 353 17.11 -8.67 -13.59
CA SER A 353 16.35 -9.85 -13.99
C SER A 353 14.87 -9.74 -13.59
N GLY A 354 13.99 -10.41 -14.33
CA GLY A 354 12.56 -10.51 -14.02
C GLY A 354 11.71 -9.32 -14.46
N GLY A 355 12.27 -8.37 -15.17
CA GLY A 355 11.54 -7.39 -15.97
C GLY A 355 11.14 -7.97 -17.33
N ASN A 356 10.34 -7.22 -18.08
CA ASN A 356 10.14 -7.55 -19.49
C ASN A 356 11.44 -7.24 -20.29
N ALA A 357 11.58 -7.81 -21.49
CA ALA A 357 12.80 -7.68 -22.29
C ALA A 357 13.15 -6.22 -22.68
N ARG A 358 12.22 -5.27 -22.54
CA ARG A 358 12.45 -3.85 -22.81
C ARG A 358 12.97 -3.10 -21.57
N GLU A 359 12.66 -3.57 -20.38
CA GLU A 359 13.01 -2.93 -19.10
C GLU A 359 14.32 -3.46 -18.53
N GLU A 360 14.67 -4.72 -18.80
CA GLU A 360 15.93 -5.31 -18.34
C GLU A 360 17.14 -4.49 -18.81
N ASN A 361 18.04 -4.21 -17.87
CA ASN A 361 19.25 -3.41 -18.03
C ASN A 361 19.02 -1.91 -18.33
N THR A 362 17.81 -1.38 -18.15
CA THR A 362 17.59 0.08 -18.20
C THR A 362 18.10 0.71 -16.92
N ASP A 363 19.07 1.63 -17.07
CA ASP A 363 19.62 2.36 -15.93
C ASP A 363 18.72 3.56 -15.61
N ASN A 364 18.46 3.79 -14.31
CA ASN A 364 17.70 4.94 -13.83
C ASN A 364 18.55 5.72 -12.80
N LEU A 365 18.54 7.04 -12.93
CA LEU A 365 19.06 7.95 -11.93
C LEU A 365 17.91 8.84 -11.45
N MET A 366 17.60 8.76 -10.16
CA MET A 366 16.44 9.44 -9.59
C MET A 366 16.86 10.33 -8.43
N VAL A 367 16.36 11.54 -8.42
CA VAL A 367 16.43 12.49 -7.32
C VAL A 367 15.01 12.91 -6.99
N TYR A 368 14.60 12.72 -5.75
CA TYR A 368 13.27 13.11 -5.28
C TYR A 368 13.41 13.81 -3.93
N GLY A 369 12.86 14.99 -3.81
CA GLY A 369 12.84 15.76 -2.58
C GLY A 369 11.43 16.16 -2.19
N THR A 370 11.10 16.07 -0.89
CA THR A 370 9.83 16.53 -0.34
C THR A 370 10.05 17.48 0.84
N TYR A 371 9.11 18.40 1.01
CA TYR A 371 9.03 19.31 2.14
C TYR A 371 7.59 19.34 2.68
N GLY A 372 7.44 19.18 3.98
CA GLY A 372 6.17 19.22 4.70
C GLY A 372 5.87 17.91 5.42
N PRO A 373 4.85 17.92 6.29
CA PRO A 373 4.39 16.73 7.00
C PRO A 373 3.75 15.71 6.03
N PRO A 374 3.61 14.42 6.42
CA PRO A 374 3.09 13.37 5.54
C PRO A 374 1.70 13.61 4.95
N ASP A 375 0.86 14.37 5.64
CA ASP A 375 -0.48 14.74 5.20
C ASP A 375 -0.53 15.93 4.23
N ARG A 376 0.62 16.63 4.02
CA ARG A 376 0.69 17.83 3.18
C ARG A 376 2.13 18.08 2.71
N GLN A 377 2.45 17.66 1.50
CA GLN A 377 3.81 17.67 0.97
C GLN A 377 3.92 18.50 -0.31
N LEU A 378 5.02 19.25 -0.41
CA LEU A 378 5.54 19.77 -1.67
C LEU A 378 6.70 18.86 -2.10
N GLY A 379 6.76 18.53 -3.38
CA GLY A 379 7.79 17.67 -3.93
C GLY A 379 8.43 18.29 -5.18
N ALA A 380 9.68 17.89 -5.41
CA ALA A 380 10.41 18.15 -6.65
C ALA A 380 11.24 16.94 -7.02
N TYR A 381 11.33 16.62 -8.31
CA TYR A 381 12.06 15.45 -8.76
C TYR A 381 12.80 15.65 -10.08
N MET A 382 13.77 14.80 -10.30
CA MET A 382 14.45 14.56 -11.57
C MET A 382 14.64 13.05 -11.74
N ILE A 383 14.20 12.50 -12.87
CA ILE A 383 14.37 11.09 -13.22
C ILE A 383 14.98 11.03 -14.61
N GLY A 384 16.18 10.47 -14.72
CA GLY A 384 16.84 10.17 -15.99
C GLY A 384 16.83 8.67 -16.24
N ARG A 385 16.48 8.25 -17.45
CA ARG A 385 16.52 6.86 -17.87
C ARG A 385 17.48 6.67 -19.05
N ARG A 386 18.13 5.53 -19.07
CA ARG A 386 19.06 5.17 -20.13
C ARG A 386 18.86 3.71 -20.53
N ASP A 387 18.48 3.47 -21.79
CA ASP A 387 18.51 2.13 -22.35
C ASP A 387 19.91 1.83 -22.96
N PRO A 388 20.74 1.00 -22.29
CA PRO A 388 22.10 0.71 -22.76
C PRO A 388 22.14 -0.17 -24.02
N ARG A 389 21.02 -0.74 -24.47
CA ARG A 389 20.93 -1.61 -25.66
C ARG A 389 21.08 -0.85 -26.99
N GLY A 390 21.32 0.46 -26.93
CA GLY A 390 21.67 1.24 -28.11
C GLY A 390 20.47 1.77 -28.90
N THR A 391 19.26 1.78 -28.31
CA THR A 391 18.09 2.45 -28.92
C THR A 391 18.28 3.96 -28.99
N GLY A 392 19.25 4.50 -28.25
CA GLY A 392 19.50 5.94 -28.17
C GLY A 392 18.47 6.69 -27.36
N ASP A 393 17.70 6.01 -26.49
CA ASP A 393 16.68 6.64 -25.66
C ASP A 393 17.28 7.11 -24.33
N TYR A 394 17.26 8.43 -24.13
CA TYR A 394 17.76 9.11 -22.91
C TYR A 394 16.76 10.17 -22.43
N PRO A 395 15.57 9.79 -21.99
CA PRO A 395 14.60 10.73 -21.45
C PRO A 395 15.00 11.20 -20.04
N TYR A 396 14.78 12.49 -19.79
CA TYR A 396 14.84 13.11 -18.48
C TYR A 396 13.49 13.73 -18.14
N HIS A 397 12.98 13.43 -16.96
CA HIS A 397 11.75 13.99 -16.41
C HIS A 397 12.09 14.91 -15.25
N TYR A 398 11.49 16.09 -15.22
CA TYR A 398 11.60 17.06 -14.13
C TYR A 398 10.21 17.47 -13.73
N GLY A 399 9.95 17.57 -12.45
CA GLY A 399 8.64 18.00 -12.02
C GLY A 399 8.57 18.60 -10.63
N LEU A 400 7.45 19.25 -10.40
CA LEU A 400 7.03 19.78 -9.11
C LEU A 400 5.67 19.21 -8.78
N ARG A 401 5.45 18.90 -7.51
CA ARG A 401 4.18 18.37 -7.04
C ARG A 401 3.75 18.96 -5.70
N ALA A 402 2.44 18.95 -5.47
CA ALA A 402 1.83 19.23 -4.19
C ALA A 402 0.77 18.18 -3.90
N LEU A 403 0.90 17.47 -2.78
CA LEU A 403 0.00 16.38 -2.41
C LEU A 403 -0.52 16.57 -0.98
N GLY A 404 -1.79 16.24 -0.77
CA GLY A 404 -2.37 16.10 0.57
C GLY A 404 -3.43 17.12 0.96
N GLU A 405 -3.63 17.33 2.26
CA GLU A 405 -4.73 18.12 2.83
C GLU A 405 -4.33 19.60 2.98
N TRP A 406 -4.36 20.35 1.88
CA TRP A 406 -4.03 21.79 1.85
C TRP A 406 -5.17 22.70 2.27
N LEU A 407 -6.40 22.23 2.12
CA LEU A 407 -7.62 22.91 2.55
C LEU A 407 -8.39 21.97 3.49
N PRO A 408 -9.16 22.50 4.45
CA PRO A 408 -10.02 21.68 5.30
C PRO A 408 -10.93 20.77 4.46
N ASP A 409 -11.04 19.51 4.85
CA ASP A 409 -11.91 18.52 4.23
C ASP A 409 -11.61 18.27 2.72
N ASN A 410 -10.39 18.55 2.25
CA ASN A 410 -9.97 18.31 0.87
C ASN A 410 -8.62 17.61 0.81
N LYS A 411 -8.51 16.56 0.02
CA LYS A 411 -7.24 16.04 -0.50
C LYS A 411 -6.99 16.67 -1.86
N ILE A 412 -5.85 17.28 -2.05
CA ILE A 412 -5.45 17.93 -3.29
C ILE A 412 -4.23 17.23 -3.86
N TRP A 413 -4.19 17.09 -5.16
CA TRP A 413 -2.97 16.77 -5.90
C TRP A 413 -2.77 17.79 -7.01
N ALA A 414 -1.52 18.12 -7.23
CA ALA A 414 -1.08 18.94 -8.36
C ALA A 414 0.31 18.49 -8.78
N GLU A 415 0.48 18.21 -10.05
CA GLU A 415 1.69 17.77 -10.68
C GLU A 415 1.96 18.61 -11.93
N VAL A 416 3.19 19.06 -12.13
CA VAL A 416 3.67 19.61 -13.38
C VAL A 416 4.99 18.97 -13.73
N SER A 417 5.13 18.48 -14.95
CA SER A 417 6.29 17.76 -15.42
C SER A 417 6.75 18.21 -16.79
N ALA A 418 8.05 18.16 -17.03
CA ALA A 418 8.65 18.32 -18.34
C ALA A 418 9.50 17.09 -18.68
N ARG A 419 9.42 16.64 -19.92
CA ARG A 419 10.24 15.58 -20.50
C ARG A 419 11.20 16.18 -21.52
N THR A 420 12.49 15.87 -21.37
CA THR A 420 13.56 16.31 -22.29
C THR A 420 14.50 15.14 -22.59
N GLY A 421 15.47 15.36 -23.47
CA GLY A 421 16.46 14.35 -23.83
C GLY A 421 16.42 13.97 -25.28
N TYR A 422 16.72 12.69 -25.57
CA TYR A 422 16.84 12.20 -26.95
C TYR A 422 16.16 10.84 -27.10
N ARG A 423 15.57 10.59 -28.28
CA ARG A 423 15.18 9.27 -28.76
C ARG A 423 15.76 9.07 -30.16
N GLY A 424 16.84 8.30 -30.25
CA GLY A 424 17.55 8.17 -31.51
C GLY A 424 18.10 9.51 -31.99
N PHE A 425 17.52 10.08 -33.05
CA PHE A 425 17.89 11.38 -33.62
C PHE A 425 16.88 12.51 -33.28
N GLU A 426 15.82 12.20 -32.54
CA GLU A 426 14.79 13.16 -32.16
C GLU A 426 15.08 13.80 -30.81
N ASP A 427 14.94 15.09 -30.71
CA ASP A 427 14.92 15.83 -29.45
C ASP A 427 13.58 15.62 -28.74
N LEU A 428 13.58 15.33 -27.44
CA LEU A 428 12.38 15.18 -26.63
C LEU A 428 12.02 16.50 -25.94
N ARG A 429 10.76 16.98 -26.06
CA ARG A 429 10.29 18.26 -25.49
C ARG A 429 8.83 18.20 -25.05
N GLY A 430 8.44 17.19 -24.30
CA GLY A 430 7.07 17.03 -23.79
C GLY A 430 6.83 17.73 -22.45
N TYR A 431 5.58 18.01 -22.16
CA TYR A 431 5.15 18.47 -20.83
C TYR A 431 3.84 17.81 -20.40
N ALA A 432 3.61 17.76 -19.08
CA ALA A 432 2.36 17.26 -18.52
C ALA A 432 1.94 18.07 -17.29
N THR A 433 0.64 18.03 -17.04
CA THR A 433 0.03 18.53 -15.82
C THR A 433 -1.02 17.53 -15.34
N ASP A 434 -1.12 17.34 -14.01
CA ASP A 434 -2.21 16.58 -13.39
C ASP A 434 -2.62 17.31 -12.11
N PHE A 435 -3.86 17.70 -12.00
CA PHE A 435 -4.37 18.37 -10.81
C PHE A 435 -5.81 17.98 -10.52
N GLY A 436 -6.11 17.91 -9.24
CA GLY A 436 -7.46 17.63 -8.79
C GLY A 436 -7.62 17.68 -7.29
N THR A 437 -8.80 17.32 -6.85
CA THR A 437 -9.17 17.31 -5.44
C THR A 437 -10.23 16.26 -5.16
N SER A 438 -10.18 15.67 -3.97
CA SER A 438 -11.27 14.93 -3.37
C SER A 438 -11.78 15.71 -2.16
N TRP A 439 -13.03 16.15 -2.23
CA TRP A 439 -13.70 16.90 -1.19
C TRP A 439 -14.56 15.99 -0.31
N PHE A 440 -14.43 16.15 1.00
CA PHE A 440 -15.11 15.39 2.05
C PHE A 440 -16.08 16.33 2.78
N PRO A 441 -17.34 16.46 2.32
CA PRO A 441 -18.26 17.43 2.88
C PRO A 441 -18.57 17.15 4.36
N PRO A 442 -18.43 18.12 5.28
CA PRO A 442 -18.64 17.91 6.70
C PRO A 442 -20.11 17.61 7.06
N PHE A 443 -21.05 17.92 6.18
CA PHE A 443 -22.49 17.60 6.35
C PHE A 443 -22.87 16.21 5.85
N ALA A 444 -21.98 15.51 5.15
CA ALA A 444 -22.18 14.16 4.60
C ALA A 444 -20.89 13.34 4.74
N GLU A 445 -20.50 13.06 5.99
CA GLU A 445 -19.18 12.50 6.37
C GLU A 445 -18.84 11.16 5.70
N ASP A 446 -19.85 10.41 5.23
CA ASP A 446 -19.65 9.15 4.53
C ASP A 446 -19.35 9.33 3.03
N TYR A 447 -19.60 10.52 2.47
CA TYR A 447 -19.45 10.80 1.04
C TYR A 447 -18.19 11.62 0.75
N TYR A 448 -17.65 11.45 -0.45
CA TYR A 448 -16.62 12.30 -1.02
C TYR A 448 -16.84 12.48 -2.52
N PHE A 449 -16.38 13.61 -3.03
CA PHE A 449 -16.52 14.00 -4.42
C PHE A 449 -15.14 14.33 -4.97
N THR A 450 -14.83 13.79 -6.14
CA THR A 450 -13.54 13.97 -6.78
C THR A 450 -13.71 14.67 -8.12
N ALA A 451 -12.82 15.61 -8.41
CA ALA A 451 -12.69 16.22 -9.72
C ALA A 451 -11.20 16.42 -10.03
N GLY A 452 -10.80 16.06 -11.24
CA GLY A 452 -9.42 16.17 -11.69
C GLY A 452 -9.32 16.36 -13.19
N TYR A 453 -8.19 16.91 -13.62
CA TYR A 453 -7.82 17.03 -15.02
C TYR A 453 -6.32 16.76 -15.18
N ALA A 454 -5.99 15.86 -16.10
CA ALA A 454 -4.63 15.56 -16.47
C ALA A 454 -4.44 15.80 -17.97
N LEU A 455 -3.25 16.27 -18.36
CA LEU A 455 -2.87 16.52 -19.75
C LEU A 455 -1.41 16.12 -19.94
N GLY A 456 -1.14 15.25 -20.89
CA GLY A 456 0.18 15.02 -21.48
C GLY A 456 0.21 15.55 -22.92
N SER A 457 1.18 16.39 -23.24
CA SER A 457 1.31 17.00 -24.57
C SER A 457 1.46 15.94 -25.67
N GLY A 458 0.96 16.25 -26.84
CA GLY A 458 1.16 15.52 -28.09
C GLY A 458 2.22 16.17 -28.98
N ASP A 459 2.59 15.48 -30.04
CA ASP A 459 3.51 15.99 -31.07
C ASP A 459 2.70 16.57 -32.23
N SER A 460 2.90 17.86 -32.48
CA SER A 460 2.17 18.60 -33.54
C SER A 460 2.79 18.46 -34.92
N ASP A 461 4.07 18.07 -35.04
CA ASP A 461 4.78 17.86 -36.30
C ASP A 461 5.82 16.72 -36.19
N PRO A 462 5.42 15.45 -36.37
CA PRO A 462 6.31 14.31 -36.27
C PRO A 462 7.49 14.28 -37.27
N THR A 463 7.61 15.30 -38.12
CA THR A 463 8.64 15.36 -39.19
C THR A 463 9.75 16.37 -38.92
N ASP A 464 9.66 17.17 -37.89
CA ASP A 464 10.60 18.27 -37.56
C ASP A 464 11.84 17.82 -36.76
N GLY A 465 11.89 16.56 -36.33
CA GLY A 465 12.97 15.98 -35.51
C GLY A 465 12.86 16.29 -34.02
N VAL A 466 11.70 16.79 -33.57
CA VAL A 466 11.40 17.05 -32.17
C VAL A 466 10.13 16.30 -31.77
N ASP A 467 10.23 15.32 -30.89
CA ASP A 467 9.06 14.66 -30.29
C ASP A 467 8.54 15.52 -29.12
N GLN A 468 7.43 16.22 -29.34
CA GLN A 468 6.77 17.06 -28.34
C GLN A 468 5.79 16.29 -27.46
N SER A 469 5.63 14.97 -27.68
CA SER A 469 4.78 14.15 -26.84
C SER A 469 5.37 13.99 -25.45
N PHE A 470 4.58 14.22 -24.44
CA PHE A 470 4.90 13.76 -23.10
C PHE A 470 4.76 12.24 -23.03
N ARG A 471 5.57 11.61 -22.25
CA ARG A 471 5.40 10.24 -21.75
C ARG A 471 5.80 10.22 -20.31
N GLN A 472 5.09 9.46 -19.49
CA GLN A 472 5.49 9.19 -18.12
C GLN A 472 6.82 8.44 -18.09
N THR A 473 7.29 8.12 -16.91
CA THR A 473 8.63 7.53 -16.74
C THR A 473 8.75 6.11 -17.30
N GLY A 474 7.63 5.41 -17.52
CA GLY A 474 7.56 3.98 -17.84
C GLY A 474 7.81 3.09 -16.62
N LEU A 475 7.76 3.66 -15.42
CA LEU A 475 7.84 2.96 -14.14
C LEU A 475 6.56 3.14 -13.31
N GLN A 476 5.60 3.92 -13.80
CA GLN A 476 4.35 4.26 -13.13
C GLN A 476 3.32 3.13 -13.25
N ASP A 477 2.33 3.12 -12.33
CA ASP A 477 1.10 2.31 -12.43
C ASP A 477 -0.19 3.13 -12.27
N ASN A 478 -0.08 4.42 -11.90
CA ASN A 478 -1.18 5.39 -11.82
C ASN A 478 -2.32 4.97 -10.88
N ASN A 479 -1.99 4.33 -9.76
CA ASN A 479 -2.95 3.93 -8.73
C ASN A 479 -3.00 4.92 -7.57
N ASP A 480 -4.19 5.19 -7.06
CA ASP A 480 -4.42 5.92 -5.79
C ASP A 480 -5.86 5.70 -5.32
N LYS A 481 -6.18 6.24 -4.15
CA LYS A 481 -7.51 6.28 -3.55
C LYS A 481 -8.04 7.70 -3.54
N PHE A 482 -9.22 7.93 -4.07
CA PHE A 482 -9.86 9.24 -3.93
C PHE A 482 -10.36 9.50 -2.50
N GLY A 483 -10.86 8.47 -1.86
CA GLY A 483 -11.37 8.55 -0.49
C GLY A 483 -11.78 7.20 0.08
N GLY A 484 -11.81 6.18 -0.76
CA GLY A 484 -12.21 4.81 -0.43
C GLY A 484 -11.21 4.01 0.40
N VAL A 485 -11.43 2.70 0.47
CA VAL A 485 -10.57 1.76 1.22
C VAL A 485 -9.61 0.98 0.33
N THR A 486 -9.81 0.99 -1.00
CA THR A 486 -8.92 0.36 -1.99
C THR A 486 -8.42 1.38 -2.99
N SER A 487 -7.22 1.16 -3.52
CA SER A 487 -6.65 1.91 -4.65
C SER A 487 -7.17 1.35 -5.97
N PHE A 488 -7.16 2.18 -6.99
CA PHE A 488 -7.56 1.84 -8.34
C PHE A 488 -6.86 2.78 -9.34
N ARG A 489 -6.88 2.42 -10.63
CA ARG A 489 -6.28 3.21 -11.71
C ARG A 489 -7.08 4.47 -11.95
N TYR A 490 -6.54 5.59 -11.51
CA TYR A 490 -7.28 6.87 -11.50
C TYR A 490 -7.37 7.57 -12.86
N TYR A 491 -6.81 6.97 -13.93
CA TYR A 491 -7.04 7.38 -15.32
C TYR A 491 -7.99 6.44 -16.08
N GLY A 492 -8.60 5.46 -15.40
CA GLY A 492 -9.55 4.47 -15.93
C GLY A 492 -9.04 3.05 -15.79
N GLU A 493 -9.91 2.14 -15.42
CA GLU A 493 -9.58 0.73 -15.17
C GLU A 493 -9.54 -0.10 -16.45
N LEU A 494 -10.33 0.30 -17.47
CA LEU A 494 -10.42 -0.41 -18.74
C LEU A 494 -9.47 0.16 -19.78
N LEU A 495 -9.44 1.48 -19.97
CA LEU A 495 -8.52 2.10 -20.92
C LEU A 495 -7.08 2.04 -20.44
N ASP A 496 -6.85 2.24 -19.14
CA ASP A 496 -5.54 2.23 -18.46
C ASP A 496 -4.44 2.94 -19.26
N PRO A 497 -4.60 4.22 -19.58
CA PRO A 497 -3.70 4.88 -20.50
C PRO A 497 -2.48 5.44 -19.78
N GLU A 498 -1.32 5.41 -20.45
CA GLU A 498 -0.22 6.31 -20.10
C GLU A 498 -0.60 7.75 -20.45
N LEU A 499 -0.27 8.71 -19.58
CA LEU A 499 -0.48 10.13 -19.85
C LEU A 499 0.49 10.61 -20.94
N SER A 500 0.11 10.41 -22.21
CA SER A 500 0.89 10.72 -23.41
C SER A 500 -0.04 11.12 -24.52
N ASN A 501 0.11 12.33 -25.06
CA ASN A 501 -0.81 12.89 -26.07
C ASN A 501 -2.28 12.76 -25.65
N LEU A 502 -2.58 13.00 -24.38
CA LEU A 502 -3.85 12.65 -23.79
C LEU A 502 -4.29 13.67 -22.73
N GLY A 503 -5.52 14.15 -22.86
CA GLY A 503 -6.26 14.87 -21.82
C GLY A 503 -7.29 13.94 -21.17
N VAL A 504 -7.33 13.92 -19.84
CA VAL A 504 -8.27 13.11 -19.04
C VAL A 504 -9.01 14.02 -18.07
N LEU A 505 -10.32 14.14 -18.23
CA LEU A 505 -11.20 14.73 -17.21
C LEU A 505 -11.75 13.61 -16.34
N THR A 506 -11.55 13.71 -15.03
CA THR A 506 -12.04 12.74 -14.04
C THR A 506 -13.07 13.38 -13.14
N LEU A 507 -14.23 12.73 -12.95
CA LEU A 507 -15.25 13.10 -11.97
C LEU A 507 -15.63 11.86 -11.17
N GLY A 508 -15.64 11.96 -9.85
CA GLY A 508 -15.95 10.82 -8.99
C GLY A 508 -16.90 11.18 -7.86
N VAL A 509 -17.69 10.20 -7.46
CA VAL A 509 -18.43 10.21 -6.21
C VAL A 509 -18.22 8.89 -5.49
N GLY A 510 -17.79 8.99 -4.24
CA GLY A 510 -17.59 7.81 -3.42
C GLY A 510 -18.36 7.88 -2.11
N ARG A 511 -18.61 6.69 -1.55
CA ARG A 511 -19.24 6.54 -0.25
C ARG A 511 -18.51 5.48 0.57
N ARG A 512 -18.19 5.82 1.81
CA ARG A 512 -17.71 4.85 2.81
C ARG A 512 -18.89 4.26 3.57
N PHE A 513 -18.89 2.95 3.76
CA PHE A 513 -19.82 2.25 4.63
C PHE A 513 -19.09 1.88 5.94
N GLY A 514 -18.76 2.92 6.72
CA GLY A 514 -17.90 2.83 7.88
C GLY A 514 -16.40 2.87 7.53
N LYS A 515 -15.56 2.10 8.26
CA LYS A 515 -14.09 2.15 8.11
C LYS A 515 -13.52 1.07 7.18
N ARG A 516 -14.35 0.12 6.73
CA ARG A 516 -13.88 -1.11 6.07
C ARG A 516 -14.38 -1.30 4.66
N ASP A 517 -15.40 -0.56 4.27
CA ASP A 517 -16.06 -0.74 2.99
C ASP A 517 -16.23 0.61 2.29
N SER A 518 -16.03 0.66 0.99
CA SER A 518 -16.32 1.82 0.15
C SER A 518 -16.84 1.41 -1.22
N LEU A 519 -17.57 2.32 -1.83
CA LEU A 519 -18.01 2.25 -3.21
C LEU A 519 -17.68 3.56 -3.88
N ASP A 520 -16.97 3.52 -4.99
CA ASP A 520 -16.64 4.64 -5.84
C ASP A 520 -17.33 4.47 -7.20
N LEU A 521 -17.86 5.55 -7.74
CA LEU A 521 -18.34 5.68 -9.10
C LEU A 521 -17.51 6.79 -9.75
N VAL A 522 -16.75 6.44 -10.78
CA VAL A 522 -15.78 7.34 -11.41
C VAL A 522 -16.07 7.43 -12.90
N PHE A 523 -16.15 8.64 -13.40
CA PHE A 523 -16.32 8.96 -14.81
C PHE A 523 -15.04 9.58 -15.35
N HIS A 524 -14.61 9.12 -16.52
CA HIS A 524 -13.50 9.67 -17.28
C HIS A 524 -13.93 10.10 -18.67
N SER A 525 -13.39 11.23 -19.16
CA SER A 525 -13.53 11.65 -20.56
C SER A 525 -12.15 11.87 -21.14
N TYR A 526 -11.91 11.29 -22.32
CA TYR A 526 -10.60 11.25 -22.95
C TYR A 526 -10.56 12.00 -24.27
N VAL A 527 -9.51 12.79 -24.44
CA VAL A 527 -9.26 13.53 -25.68
C VAL A 527 -7.76 13.50 -25.99
N GLN A 528 -7.37 13.24 -27.24
CA GLN A 528 -5.98 13.45 -27.65
C GLN A 528 -5.66 14.95 -27.72
N ASP A 529 -4.45 15.35 -27.32
CA ASP A 529 -3.94 16.71 -27.51
C ASP A 529 -3.69 17.00 -28.99
N GLN A 530 -3.11 16.05 -29.71
CA GLN A 530 -2.93 16.07 -31.16
C GLN A 530 -3.54 14.80 -31.76
N ALA A 531 -4.25 14.91 -32.89
CA ALA A 531 -4.80 13.74 -33.56
C ALA A 531 -3.69 12.78 -33.99
N ALA A 532 -3.74 11.53 -33.53
CA ALA A 532 -2.75 10.51 -33.81
C ALA A 532 -3.42 9.13 -33.94
N ASP A 533 -2.82 8.25 -34.74
CA ASP A 533 -3.30 6.90 -35.00
C ASP A 533 -2.79 5.87 -33.96
N TYR A 534 -2.43 6.34 -32.78
CA TYR A 534 -1.95 5.50 -31.69
C TYR A 534 -2.38 6.04 -30.32
N LEU A 535 -2.47 5.13 -29.35
CA LEU A 535 -2.50 5.38 -27.91
C LEU A 535 -1.27 4.74 -27.29
N THR A 536 -0.75 5.33 -26.24
CA THR A 536 0.46 4.86 -25.58
C THR A 536 0.08 4.03 -24.35
N ASN A 537 0.61 2.79 -24.28
CA ASN A 537 0.43 1.87 -23.15
C ASN A 537 -1.01 1.84 -22.65
N THR A 538 -1.92 1.36 -23.47
CA THR A 538 -3.33 1.17 -23.16
C THR A 538 -3.69 -0.30 -23.27
N ASP A 539 -4.65 -0.76 -22.48
CA ASP A 539 -5.19 -2.11 -22.59
C ASP A 539 -6.11 -2.29 -23.79
N LEU A 540 -6.63 -1.18 -24.33
CA LEU A 540 -7.46 -1.19 -25.53
C LEU A 540 -6.67 -1.62 -26.78
N LYS A 541 -7.19 -2.60 -27.54
CA LYS A 541 -6.53 -3.16 -28.75
C LYS A 541 -6.84 -2.41 -30.05
N ARG A 542 -7.64 -1.33 -29.97
CA ARG A 542 -8.04 -0.53 -31.14
C ARG A 542 -7.23 0.76 -31.24
N LYS A 543 -6.83 1.10 -32.48
CA LYS A 543 -6.12 2.35 -32.76
C LYS A 543 -7.13 3.46 -33.16
N PRO A 544 -6.90 4.71 -32.76
CA PRO A 544 -7.60 5.87 -33.28
C PRO A 544 -7.34 6.06 -34.80
N ASP A 545 -8.17 6.87 -35.44
CA ASP A 545 -8.12 7.10 -36.90
C ASP A 545 -7.05 8.12 -37.33
N GLY A 546 -6.40 8.80 -36.39
CA GLY A 546 -5.41 9.84 -36.66
C GLY A 546 -5.98 11.16 -37.17
N ILE A 547 -7.30 11.33 -37.15
CA ILE A 547 -8.00 12.52 -37.66
C ILE A 547 -8.78 13.21 -36.53
N HIS A 548 -9.51 12.43 -35.76
CA HIS A 548 -10.34 12.95 -34.66
C HIS A 548 -9.62 12.76 -33.33
N THR A 549 -9.83 13.71 -32.43
CA THR A 549 -9.20 13.70 -31.09
C THR A 549 -10.07 13.11 -29.99
N GLN A 550 -11.39 13.00 -30.19
CA GLN A 550 -12.33 12.50 -29.19
C GLN A 550 -12.24 10.99 -29.06
N LEU A 551 -11.59 10.51 -27.99
CA LEU A 551 -11.40 9.08 -27.75
C LEU A 551 -12.65 8.43 -27.12
N GLY A 552 -13.43 9.16 -26.35
CA GLY A 552 -14.61 8.65 -25.70
C GLY A 552 -14.64 8.89 -24.20
N TRP A 553 -15.39 8.04 -23.51
CA TRP A 553 -15.55 8.15 -22.06
C TRP A 553 -15.66 6.77 -21.41
N GLU A 554 -15.29 6.71 -20.14
CA GLU A 554 -15.31 5.51 -19.31
C GLU A 554 -16.08 5.78 -18.02
N LEU A 555 -16.76 4.76 -17.52
CA LEU A 555 -17.44 4.77 -16.23
C LEU A 555 -17.04 3.54 -15.45
N ASP A 556 -16.43 3.75 -14.27
CA ASP A 556 -15.97 2.71 -13.39
C ASP A 556 -16.77 2.66 -12.09
N ILE A 557 -17.03 1.45 -11.61
CA ILE A 557 -17.60 1.17 -10.30
C ILE A 557 -16.59 0.34 -9.53
N ILE A 558 -16.08 0.89 -8.42
CA ILE A 558 -15.06 0.26 -7.60
C ILE A 558 -15.63 -0.01 -6.21
N TYR A 559 -15.73 -1.28 -5.82
CA TYR A 559 -16.11 -1.68 -4.48
C TYR A 559 -14.92 -2.30 -3.76
N GLY A 560 -14.52 -1.68 -2.65
CA GLY A 560 -13.48 -2.17 -1.76
C GLY A 560 -14.05 -2.61 -0.42
N LYS A 561 -13.57 -3.76 0.09
CA LYS A 561 -13.98 -4.27 1.40
C LYS A 561 -12.83 -4.96 2.14
N ARG A 562 -12.56 -4.49 3.36
CA ARG A 562 -11.71 -5.21 4.33
C ARG A 562 -12.54 -6.25 5.06
N VAL A 563 -12.54 -7.49 4.55
CA VAL A 563 -13.40 -8.57 5.04
C VAL A 563 -13.04 -8.98 6.46
N PHE A 564 -11.72 -9.12 6.72
CA PHE A 564 -11.14 -9.38 8.04
C PHE A 564 -9.97 -8.41 8.29
N ALA A 565 -9.27 -8.58 9.41
CA ALA A 565 -8.07 -7.80 9.69
C ALA A 565 -7.01 -7.97 8.58
N ASP A 566 -6.95 -9.17 8.01
CA ASP A 566 -5.89 -9.60 7.09
C ASP A 566 -6.43 -10.05 5.72
N ALA A 567 -7.66 -9.68 5.36
CA ALA A 567 -8.25 -10.01 4.06
C ALA A 567 -8.98 -8.82 3.46
N ASP A 568 -8.63 -8.49 2.21
CA ASP A 568 -9.22 -7.42 1.43
C ASP A 568 -9.85 -7.98 0.16
N LEU A 569 -11.07 -7.55 -0.15
CA LEU A 569 -11.82 -7.87 -1.37
C LEU A 569 -11.99 -6.59 -2.18
N GLU A 570 -11.69 -6.67 -3.46
CA GLU A 570 -11.91 -5.65 -4.46
C GLU A 570 -12.78 -6.19 -5.58
N VAL A 571 -13.77 -5.42 -6.00
CA VAL A 571 -14.61 -5.70 -7.16
C VAL A 571 -14.71 -4.45 -8.00
N ILE A 572 -14.31 -4.54 -9.26
CA ILE A 572 -14.34 -3.42 -10.21
C ILE A 572 -15.17 -3.82 -11.42
N GLY A 573 -16.01 -2.89 -11.88
CA GLY A 573 -16.70 -2.96 -13.16
C GLY A 573 -16.40 -1.69 -13.95
N GLY A 574 -16.01 -1.82 -15.22
CA GLY A 574 -15.72 -0.71 -16.12
C GLY A 574 -16.55 -0.81 -17.41
N MET A 575 -16.87 0.34 -17.99
CA MET A 575 -17.53 0.47 -19.28
C MET A 575 -16.90 1.62 -20.05
N PHE A 576 -16.32 1.32 -21.21
CA PHE A 576 -15.76 2.31 -22.12
C PHE A 576 -16.64 2.47 -23.36
N SER A 577 -17.05 3.72 -23.66
CA SER A 577 -17.81 4.08 -24.86
C SER A 577 -16.91 4.90 -25.79
N PRO A 578 -16.55 4.35 -26.98
CA PRO A 578 -15.63 5.01 -27.89
C PRO A 578 -16.23 6.28 -28.53
N GLY A 579 -15.37 7.26 -28.76
CA GLY A 579 -15.68 8.53 -29.42
C GLY A 579 -15.41 8.50 -30.92
N ASP A 580 -15.37 9.72 -31.51
CA ASP A 580 -15.23 9.91 -32.96
C ASP A 580 -13.87 9.47 -33.50
N ALA A 581 -12.85 9.34 -32.67
CA ALA A 581 -11.53 8.87 -33.06
C ALA A 581 -11.49 7.39 -33.43
N PHE A 582 -12.54 6.62 -33.17
CA PHE A 582 -12.61 5.20 -33.53
C PHE A 582 -13.61 4.96 -34.64
N ALA A 583 -13.20 4.21 -35.66
CA ALA A 583 -14.05 3.86 -36.79
C ALA A 583 -15.17 2.89 -36.37
N ASP A 584 -14.80 1.90 -35.56
CA ASP A 584 -15.74 0.97 -34.91
C ASP A 584 -16.03 1.47 -33.49
N ARG A 585 -17.27 1.34 -33.07
CA ARG A 585 -17.75 1.99 -31.83
C ARG A 585 -18.58 1.04 -30.99
N ASP A 586 -18.09 -0.18 -30.82
CA ASP A 586 -18.68 -1.04 -29.82
C ASP A 586 -18.22 -0.62 -28.41
N THR A 587 -19.07 -0.87 -27.44
CA THR A 587 -18.78 -0.52 -26.05
C THR A 587 -18.03 -1.68 -25.42
N ALA A 588 -16.86 -1.40 -24.86
CA ALA A 588 -16.09 -2.40 -24.12
C ALA A 588 -16.46 -2.43 -22.64
N TYR A 589 -16.38 -3.61 -22.03
CA TYR A 589 -16.69 -3.83 -20.64
C TYR A 589 -15.56 -4.55 -19.92
N LEU A 590 -15.42 -4.26 -18.62
CA LEU A 590 -14.47 -4.90 -17.73
C LEU A 590 -15.18 -5.33 -16.44
N ALA A 591 -14.83 -6.53 -15.96
CA ALA A 591 -15.19 -6.98 -14.63
C ALA A 591 -13.97 -7.62 -13.95
N LYS A 592 -13.53 -7.08 -12.82
CA LYS A 592 -12.36 -7.56 -12.06
C LYS A 592 -12.79 -7.90 -10.64
N VAL A 593 -12.30 -9.02 -10.13
CA VAL A 593 -12.44 -9.40 -8.72
C VAL A 593 -11.06 -9.78 -8.19
N GLN A 594 -10.67 -9.21 -7.06
CA GLN A 594 -9.41 -9.51 -6.39
C GLN A 594 -9.62 -9.77 -4.91
N LEU A 595 -9.03 -10.85 -4.41
CA LEU A 595 -8.99 -11.20 -2.99
C LEU A 595 -7.53 -11.29 -2.55
N ARG A 596 -7.14 -10.49 -1.56
CA ARG A 596 -5.83 -10.52 -0.92
C ARG A 596 -5.97 -11.03 0.51
N ILE A 597 -5.19 -12.02 0.88
CA ILE A 597 -5.15 -12.59 2.24
C ILE A 597 -3.72 -12.52 2.74
N ARG A 598 -3.50 -11.86 3.88
CA ARG A 598 -2.22 -11.77 4.58
C ARG A 598 -2.17 -12.79 5.71
N LEU A 599 -1.04 -13.50 5.87
CA LEU A 599 -0.86 -14.62 6.79
C LEU A 599 0.34 -14.42 7.73
#